data_d49ab1e6bded8bab90579acc395c5600
#
_entry.id   d49ab1e6bded8bab90579acc395c5600
#
_cell.length_a   1.000
_cell.length_b   1.000
_cell.length_c   1.000
_cell.angle_alpha   90.00
_cell.angle_beta   90.00
_cell.angle_gamma   90.00
#
_symmetry.space_group_name_H-M   'P 1'
#
loop_
_entity.id
_entity.type
_entity.pdbx_description
1 polymer ?
#
loop_
_entity_poly.entity_id
_entity_poly.type
_entity_poly.pdbx_seq_one_letter_code
_entity_poly.pdbx_strand_id
1 'polypeptide(L)'
;VDRAVQLGETSRRTGQSWWVPERRVKGLQMAGTPDGQYVGQSLRRDADRMLVTGRGTFVDDLQPDGCLHIAFVRSPYAHATIESIDTTTALTAPGVVTVITGEDLSDWLDPQPIHDPAWLPNRPMLRHSLTIDKARFAGDAVAAVVAESAEAAHDAAELVDVEYRELPVVTTATEAMHDDAPRIYDDWNSNVAYHMHAGSGDVDAALDEAHWRVPLRLV
;
A
#
# COMPACT_ATOMS: atom_id res chain seq x y z
N VAL A 1 -36.59 3.20 6.20
CA VAL A 1 -36.73 1.89 6.84
C VAL A 1 -35.32 1.47 7.22
N ASP A 2 -35.00 1.69 8.51
CA ASP A 2 -33.71 1.37 9.13
C ASP A 2 -33.34 -0.10 8.92
N ARG A 3 -32.27 -0.34 8.19
CA ARG A 3 -31.39 -1.48 8.38
C ARG A 3 -30.00 -0.95 8.69
N ALA A 4 -29.86 -0.41 9.89
CA ALA A 4 -28.57 -0.36 10.53
C ALA A 4 -28.09 -1.83 10.66
N VAL A 5 -27.05 -2.17 9.94
CA VAL A 5 -26.26 -3.37 10.23
C VAL A 5 -25.72 -3.15 11.62
N GLN A 6 -26.31 -3.78 12.63
CA GLN A 6 -25.70 -3.92 13.95
C GLN A 6 -24.45 -4.76 13.78
N LEU A 7 -23.33 -4.11 13.56
CA LEU A 7 -22.03 -4.68 13.83
C LEU A 7 -21.95 -4.85 15.35
N GLY A 8 -22.11 -6.10 15.78
CA GLY A 8 -22.14 -6.46 17.17
C GLY A 8 -20.92 -5.93 17.89
N GLU A 9 -21.17 -5.31 19.05
CA GLU A 9 -20.18 -5.06 20.09
C GLU A 9 -19.49 -6.37 20.44
N THR A 10 -18.34 -6.63 19.85
CA THR A 10 -17.45 -7.70 20.30
C THR A 10 -16.12 -7.12 20.72
N SER A 11 -16.11 -6.80 22.02
CA SER A 11 -15.05 -7.17 22.90
C SER A 11 -13.66 -6.56 22.66
N ARG A 12 -13.47 -5.37 23.21
CA ARG A 12 -12.19 -5.08 23.88
C ARG A 12 -12.02 -6.05 25.07
N ARG A 13 -11.66 -7.27 24.82
CA ARG A 13 -11.14 -8.23 25.82
C ARG A 13 -10.56 -9.44 25.10
N THR A 14 -9.33 -9.58 25.24
CA THR A 14 -8.37 -10.68 25.34
C THR A 14 -7.20 -10.44 24.39
N GLY A 15 -6.04 -10.16 24.98
CA GLY A 15 -4.73 -10.22 24.33
C GLY A 15 -4.44 -11.65 23.85
N GLN A 16 -5.08 -12.06 22.77
CA GLN A 16 -4.68 -13.22 22.00
C GLN A 16 -3.81 -12.71 20.86
N SER A 17 -2.52 -12.83 21.07
CA SER A 17 -1.55 -12.77 19.98
C SER A 17 -2.03 -13.71 18.86
N TRP A 18 -2.19 -13.19 17.66
CA TRP A 18 -2.40 -13.99 16.44
C TRP A 18 -1.09 -14.68 16.07
N TRP A 19 -0.51 -15.38 17.03
CA TRP A 19 0.59 -16.28 16.80
C TRP A 19 0.01 -17.56 16.26
N VAL A 20 0.09 -17.77 14.95
CA VAL A 20 -0.19 -19.06 14.33
C VAL A 20 0.93 -19.99 14.81
N PRO A 21 0.64 -21.05 15.60
CA PRO A 21 1.71 -21.95 15.99
C PRO A 21 2.33 -22.55 14.74
N GLU A 22 3.66 -22.46 14.64
CA GLU A 22 4.42 -23.15 13.60
C GLU A 22 3.92 -24.60 13.52
N ARG A 23 3.09 -24.92 12.53
CA ARG A 23 2.90 -26.30 12.13
C ARG A 23 4.26 -26.74 11.59
N ARG A 24 5.07 -27.35 12.43
CA ARG A 24 6.19 -28.14 11.98
C ARG A 24 5.65 -29.13 10.96
N VAL A 25 5.84 -28.84 9.70
CA VAL A 25 5.63 -29.82 8.63
C VAL A 25 6.71 -30.88 8.82
N LYS A 26 6.36 -31.93 9.58
CA LYS A 26 7.18 -33.11 9.67
C LYS A 26 7.20 -33.74 8.28
N GLY A 27 8.36 -33.70 7.63
CA GLY A 27 8.58 -34.52 6.44
C GLY A 27 9.15 -33.85 5.20
N LEU A 28 9.50 -32.54 5.19
CA LEU A 28 10.43 -32.08 4.14
C LEU A 28 11.87 -32.42 4.59
N GLN A 29 12.31 -33.62 4.29
CA GLN A 29 13.73 -33.87 4.16
C GLN A 29 14.17 -33.08 2.91
N MET A 30 14.67 -31.87 3.10
CA MET A 30 15.47 -31.22 2.10
C MET A 30 16.67 -32.13 1.85
N ALA A 31 16.75 -32.71 0.65
CA ALA A 31 17.94 -33.42 0.21
C ALA A 31 19.09 -32.37 0.27
N GLY A 32 19.84 -32.39 1.36
CA GLY A 32 20.95 -31.48 1.56
C GLY A 32 21.99 -31.70 0.49
N THR A 33 22.37 -30.65 -0.21
CA THR A 33 23.62 -30.65 -0.95
C THR A 33 24.77 -30.88 0.05
N PRO A 34 25.79 -31.67 -0.28
CA PRO A 34 26.83 -32.08 0.65
C PRO A 34 27.55 -30.94 1.38
N ASP A 35 27.49 -29.71 0.87
CA ASP A 35 28.19 -28.55 1.43
C ASP A 35 27.28 -27.40 1.90
N GLY A 36 25.94 -27.55 1.86
CA GLY A 36 25.02 -26.49 2.31
C GLY A 36 25.06 -25.17 1.53
N GLN A 37 25.81 -25.11 0.45
CA GLN A 37 25.97 -23.91 -0.36
C GLN A 37 24.95 -23.89 -1.50
N TYR A 38 24.04 -22.93 -1.46
CA TYR A 38 23.05 -22.71 -2.51
C TYR A 38 23.46 -21.63 -3.53
N VAL A 39 24.44 -20.81 -3.16
CA VAL A 39 24.92 -19.72 -4.01
C VAL A 39 25.65 -20.29 -5.22
N GLY A 40 25.23 -19.88 -6.43
CA GLY A 40 25.79 -20.36 -7.69
C GLY A 40 25.21 -21.68 -8.21
N GLN A 41 24.23 -22.28 -7.51
CA GLN A 41 23.55 -23.48 -7.98
C GLN A 41 22.23 -23.16 -8.68
N SER A 42 21.92 -23.91 -9.75
CA SER A 42 20.63 -23.86 -10.43
C SER A 42 19.61 -24.69 -9.65
N LEU A 43 18.91 -24.06 -8.72
CA LEU A 43 17.85 -24.73 -7.93
C LEU A 43 16.50 -24.62 -8.65
N ARG A 44 15.79 -25.74 -8.74
CA ARG A 44 14.40 -25.73 -9.22
C ARG A 44 13.47 -25.31 -8.08
N ARG A 45 12.52 -24.44 -8.39
CA ARG A 45 11.44 -24.10 -7.44
C ARG A 45 10.44 -25.24 -7.41
N ASP A 46 10.01 -25.65 -6.21
CA ASP A 46 9.03 -26.73 -6.04
C ASP A 46 7.67 -26.40 -6.71
N ALA A 47 7.33 -25.11 -6.76
CA ALA A 47 6.10 -24.62 -7.37
C ALA A 47 6.11 -24.66 -8.91
N ASP A 48 7.26 -24.77 -9.58
CA ASP A 48 7.34 -24.67 -11.05
C ASP A 48 6.48 -25.72 -11.75
N ARG A 49 6.44 -26.94 -11.23
CA ARG A 49 5.62 -28.01 -11.80
C ARG A 49 4.13 -27.71 -11.72
N MET A 50 3.68 -27.11 -10.61
CA MET A 50 2.27 -26.74 -10.44
C MET A 50 1.89 -25.62 -11.39
N LEU A 51 2.75 -24.61 -11.52
CA LEU A 51 2.54 -23.45 -12.38
C LEU A 51 2.47 -23.85 -13.86
N VAL A 52 3.45 -24.61 -14.37
CA VAL A 52 3.48 -25.02 -15.80
C VAL A 52 2.39 -26.04 -16.17
N THR A 53 1.78 -26.70 -15.20
CA THR A 53 0.66 -27.65 -15.43
C THR A 53 -0.71 -27.01 -15.19
N GLY A 54 -0.80 -25.70 -14.94
CA GLY A 54 -2.05 -24.97 -14.68
C GLY A 54 -2.73 -25.35 -13.35
N ARG A 55 -1.96 -25.89 -12.41
CA ARG A 55 -2.45 -26.26 -11.06
C ARG A 55 -1.99 -25.29 -9.97
N GLY A 56 -1.33 -24.21 -10.38
CA GLY A 56 -1.01 -23.12 -9.46
C GLY A 56 -2.31 -22.46 -8.99
N THR A 57 -2.39 -22.13 -7.71
CA THR A 57 -3.52 -21.41 -7.11
C THR A 57 -3.00 -20.11 -6.53
N PHE A 58 -3.56 -18.99 -6.96
CA PHE A 58 -3.27 -17.65 -6.46
C PHE A 58 -4.47 -17.14 -5.64
N VAL A 59 -4.31 -15.98 -5.01
CA VAL A 59 -5.38 -15.41 -4.18
C VAL A 59 -6.66 -15.17 -4.97
N ASP A 60 -6.56 -14.71 -6.23
CA ASP A 60 -7.70 -14.44 -7.11
C ASP A 60 -8.46 -15.70 -7.54
N ASP A 61 -7.83 -16.88 -7.44
CA ASP A 61 -8.48 -18.16 -7.71
C ASP A 61 -9.33 -18.65 -6.50
N LEU A 62 -9.21 -17.97 -5.35
CA LEU A 62 -9.95 -18.30 -4.15
C LEU A 62 -11.25 -17.50 -4.11
N GLN A 63 -12.36 -18.19 -4.30
CA GLN A 63 -13.71 -17.59 -4.26
C GLN A 63 -14.54 -18.28 -3.16
N PRO A 64 -14.39 -17.88 -1.89
CA PRO A 64 -15.22 -18.39 -0.81
C PRO A 64 -16.68 -18.01 -1.02
N ASP A 65 -17.59 -18.91 -0.60
CA ASP A 65 -19.02 -18.62 -0.65
C ASP A 65 -19.36 -17.38 0.17
N GLY A 66 -20.13 -16.46 -0.41
CA GLY A 66 -20.52 -15.20 0.22
C GLY A 66 -19.40 -14.14 0.31
N CYS A 67 -18.31 -14.32 -0.43
CA CYS A 67 -17.28 -13.29 -0.57
C CYS A 67 -17.85 -12.04 -1.23
N LEU A 68 -17.55 -10.88 -0.66
CA LEU A 68 -17.85 -9.59 -1.28
C LEU A 68 -16.63 -9.08 -2.04
N HIS A 69 -16.88 -8.22 -3.01
CA HIS A 69 -15.88 -7.63 -3.88
C HIS A 69 -15.69 -6.15 -3.56
N ILE A 70 -14.46 -5.67 -3.66
CA ILE A 70 -14.13 -4.26 -3.39
C ILE A 70 -13.53 -3.64 -4.64
N ALA A 71 -14.06 -2.47 -5.04
CA ALA A 71 -13.44 -1.58 -6.02
C ALA A 71 -13.06 -0.25 -5.34
N PHE A 72 -11.88 0.27 -5.66
CA PHE A 72 -11.40 1.53 -5.10
C PHE A 72 -11.64 2.68 -6.08
N VAL A 73 -12.24 3.76 -5.58
CA VAL A 73 -12.26 5.05 -6.26
C VAL A 73 -10.91 5.71 -6.03
N ARG A 74 -10.24 6.07 -7.12
CA ARG A 74 -8.86 6.60 -7.06
C ARG A 74 -8.79 8.00 -7.63
N SER A 75 -8.00 8.86 -7.00
CA SER A 75 -7.76 10.21 -7.50
C SER A 75 -7.07 10.16 -8.88
N PRO A 76 -7.60 10.87 -9.88
CA PRO A 76 -6.91 11.08 -11.15
C PRO A 76 -5.79 12.12 -11.05
N TYR A 77 -5.79 12.92 -9.96
CA TYR A 77 -4.84 14.01 -9.76
C TYR A 77 -3.64 13.56 -8.95
N ALA A 78 -2.48 14.07 -9.31
CA ALA A 78 -1.23 13.82 -8.58
C ALA A 78 -1.15 14.60 -7.26
N HIS A 79 -1.81 15.77 -7.18
CA HIS A 79 -1.88 16.57 -5.97
C HIS A 79 -3.16 17.41 -6.01
N ALA A 80 -4.09 17.14 -5.14
CA ALA A 80 -5.37 17.85 -5.08
C ALA A 80 -6.00 17.76 -3.69
N THR A 81 -6.68 18.82 -3.28
CA THR A 81 -7.59 18.78 -2.13
C THR A 81 -8.86 18.08 -2.54
N ILE A 82 -9.41 17.24 -1.68
CA ILE A 82 -10.74 16.66 -1.83
C ILE A 82 -11.71 17.64 -1.19
N GLU A 83 -12.62 18.21 -2.00
CA GLU A 83 -13.60 19.18 -1.52
C GLU A 83 -14.88 18.47 -1.04
N SER A 84 -15.31 17.43 -1.76
CA SER A 84 -16.45 16.59 -1.40
C SER A 84 -16.38 15.20 -2.03
N ILE A 85 -17.07 14.23 -1.41
CA ILE A 85 -17.27 12.89 -1.95
C ILE A 85 -18.77 12.59 -1.84
N ASP A 86 -19.48 12.51 -2.99
CA ASP A 86 -20.88 12.10 -3.03
C ASP A 86 -21.00 10.62 -3.40
N THR A 87 -21.46 9.82 -2.45
CA THR A 87 -21.64 8.37 -2.60
C THR A 87 -23.11 7.97 -2.85
N THR A 88 -24.03 8.95 -2.91
CA THR A 88 -25.48 8.70 -2.92
C THR A 88 -25.92 7.82 -4.07
N THR A 89 -25.43 8.09 -5.28
CA THR A 89 -25.77 7.32 -6.47
C THR A 89 -25.19 5.91 -6.41
N ALA A 90 -23.95 5.79 -6.01
CA ALA A 90 -23.25 4.50 -5.87
C ALA A 90 -23.94 3.58 -4.84
N LEU A 91 -24.37 4.12 -3.70
CA LEU A 91 -25.08 3.37 -2.65
C LEU A 91 -26.41 2.77 -3.11
N THR A 92 -27.04 3.35 -4.14
CA THR A 92 -28.31 2.85 -4.68
C THR A 92 -28.15 1.91 -5.87
N ALA A 93 -26.92 1.69 -6.34
CA ALA A 93 -26.64 0.84 -7.48
C ALA A 93 -26.89 -0.64 -7.14
N PRO A 94 -27.36 -1.44 -8.13
CA PRO A 94 -27.67 -2.85 -7.91
C PRO A 94 -26.44 -3.65 -7.44
N GLY A 95 -26.63 -4.48 -6.41
CA GLY A 95 -25.57 -5.34 -5.87
C GLY A 95 -24.56 -4.64 -4.95
N VAL A 96 -24.69 -3.34 -4.73
CA VAL A 96 -23.86 -2.60 -3.78
C VAL A 96 -24.31 -2.87 -2.35
N VAL A 97 -23.35 -3.23 -1.51
CA VAL A 97 -23.57 -3.48 -0.07
C VAL A 97 -23.31 -2.20 0.73
N THR A 98 -22.21 -1.51 0.43
CA THR A 98 -21.86 -0.23 1.06
C THR A 98 -20.78 0.50 0.26
N VAL A 99 -20.65 1.80 0.53
CA VAL A 99 -19.52 2.63 0.10
C VAL A 99 -18.85 3.18 1.35
N ILE A 100 -17.55 3.11 1.40
CA ILE A 100 -16.73 3.50 2.55
C ILE A 100 -15.81 4.63 2.11
N THR A 101 -15.78 5.72 2.85
CA THR A 101 -14.88 6.85 2.65
C THR A 101 -13.75 6.86 3.69
N GLY A 102 -12.78 7.76 3.51
CA GLY A 102 -11.72 7.95 4.50
C GLY A 102 -12.26 8.44 5.85
N GLU A 103 -13.31 9.27 5.85
CA GLU A 103 -13.95 9.75 7.07
C GLU A 103 -14.60 8.61 7.86
N ASP A 104 -15.31 7.70 7.17
CA ASP A 104 -15.93 6.53 7.80
C ASP A 104 -14.90 5.62 8.50
N LEU A 105 -13.69 5.54 7.97
CA LEU A 105 -12.63 4.73 8.55
C LEU A 105 -11.88 5.43 9.68
N SER A 106 -11.90 6.74 9.75
CA SER A 106 -11.12 7.51 10.72
C SER A 106 -11.48 7.22 12.17
N ASP A 107 -12.71 6.80 12.44
CA ASP A 107 -13.17 6.37 13.76
C ASP A 107 -12.64 4.99 14.18
N TRP A 108 -12.17 4.19 13.24
CA TRP A 108 -11.77 2.79 13.45
C TRP A 108 -10.28 2.55 13.27
N LEU A 109 -9.65 3.32 12.39
CA LEU A 109 -8.26 3.12 11.98
C LEU A 109 -7.46 4.41 12.13
N ASP A 110 -6.42 4.35 12.94
CA ASP A 110 -5.40 5.40 12.98
C ASP A 110 -4.60 5.42 11.67
N PRO A 111 -4.09 6.60 11.26
CA PRO A 111 -3.19 6.70 10.12
C PRO A 111 -1.96 5.81 10.33
N GLN A 112 -1.62 5.04 9.31
CA GLN A 112 -0.52 4.11 9.37
C GLN A 112 0.79 4.76 8.90
N PRO A 113 1.91 4.55 9.58
CA PRO A 113 3.20 4.96 9.08
C PRO A 113 3.56 4.16 7.83
N ILE A 114 4.05 4.83 6.78
CA ILE A 114 4.48 4.19 5.53
C ILE A 114 5.71 3.30 5.75
N HIS A 115 6.44 3.55 6.84
CA HIS A 115 7.64 2.78 7.22
C HIS A 115 7.75 2.72 8.74
N ASP A 116 8.56 1.79 9.25
CA ASP A 116 8.79 1.64 10.68
C ASP A 116 9.47 2.90 11.24
N PRO A 117 8.82 3.62 12.18
CA PRO A 117 9.39 4.82 12.80
C PRO A 117 10.71 4.58 13.54
N ALA A 118 11.00 3.34 13.96
CA ALA A 118 12.24 2.98 14.63
C ALA A 118 13.48 3.12 13.72
N TRP A 119 13.30 3.06 12.41
CA TRP A 119 14.38 3.15 11.42
C TRP A 119 14.60 4.56 10.90
N LEU A 120 13.58 5.44 11.02
CA LEU A 120 13.57 6.77 10.43
C LEU A 120 13.14 7.81 11.47
N PRO A 121 14.08 8.40 12.19
CA PRO A 121 13.80 9.17 13.41
C PRO A 121 13.06 10.48 13.20
N ASN A 122 12.87 10.98 11.98
CA ASN A 122 12.59 12.40 11.83
C ASN A 122 11.17 12.80 11.42
N ARG A 123 10.41 11.97 10.67
CA ARG A 123 9.03 12.34 10.31
C ARG A 123 8.23 11.12 9.91
N PRO A 124 7.26 10.67 10.69
CA PRO A 124 6.36 9.63 10.23
C PRO A 124 5.55 10.17 9.05
N MET A 125 5.70 9.55 7.88
CA MET A 125 4.75 9.73 6.79
C MET A 125 3.50 8.93 7.14
N LEU A 126 2.55 9.58 7.78
CA LEU A 126 1.29 8.98 8.14
C LEU A 126 0.36 8.95 6.93
N ARG A 127 -0.30 7.83 6.71
CA ARG A 127 -1.22 7.64 5.62
C ARG A 127 -2.50 6.97 6.11
N HIS A 128 -3.62 7.57 5.77
CA HIS A 128 -4.91 6.92 5.92
C HIS A 128 -5.08 5.79 4.89
N SER A 129 -5.82 4.76 5.23
CA SER A 129 -6.13 3.67 4.28
C SER A 129 -6.94 4.15 3.08
N LEU A 130 -7.84 5.11 3.31
CA LEU A 130 -8.51 5.93 2.30
C LEU A 130 -8.21 7.39 2.61
N THR A 131 -7.92 8.16 1.58
CA THR A 131 -7.55 9.57 1.71
C THR A 131 -8.75 10.41 2.13
N ILE A 132 -8.56 11.30 3.13
CA ILE A 132 -9.62 12.14 3.68
C ILE A 132 -9.60 13.52 3.03
N ASP A 133 -8.48 14.22 3.13
CA ASP A 133 -8.36 15.67 2.87
C ASP A 133 -7.68 16.00 1.54
N LYS A 134 -6.65 15.22 1.17
CA LYS A 134 -5.75 15.57 0.08
C LYS A 134 -5.15 14.35 -0.60
N ALA A 135 -5.40 14.20 -1.90
CA ALA A 135 -4.69 13.25 -2.74
C ALA A 135 -3.25 13.73 -2.96
N ARG A 136 -2.28 12.87 -2.69
CA ARG A 136 -0.85 13.19 -2.72
C ARG A 136 -0.10 12.52 -3.86
N PHE A 137 -0.77 11.66 -4.61
CA PHE A 137 -0.27 11.05 -5.85
C PHE A 137 -1.44 10.56 -6.71
N ALA A 138 -1.23 10.45 -8.02
CA ALA A 138 -2.22 9.88 -8.92
C ALA A 138 -2.47 8.41 -8.58
N GLY A 139 -3.75 8.05 -8.42
CA GLY A 139 -4.14 6.71 -7.97
C GLY A 139 -4.32 6.57 -6.45
N ASP A 140 -4.20 7.67 -5.69
CA ASP A 140 -4.49 7.65 -4.25
C ASP A 140 -5.95 7.25 -4.01
N ALA A 141 -6.19 6.27 -3.13
CA ALA A 141 -7.53 5.72 -2.90
C ALA A 141 -8.33 6.67 -2.00
N VAL A 142 -9.51 7.11 -2.46
CA VAL A 142 -10.36 8.08 -1.75
C VAL A 142 -11.65 7.47 -1.22
N ALA A 143 -12.17 6.42 -1.88
CA ALA A 143 -13.31 5.66 -1.41
C ALA A 143 -13.17 4.19 -1.82
N ALA A 144 -13.95 3.31 -1.20
CA ALA A 144 -14.05 1.90 -1.51
C ALA A 144 -15.53 1.50 -1.62
N VAL A 145 -15.89 0.89 -2.75
CA VAL A 145 -17.21 0.33 -2.98
C VAL A 145 -17.17 -1.16 -2.71
N VAL A 146 -18.07 -1.65 -1.88
CA VAL A 146 -18.25 -3.07 -1.56
C VAL A 146 -19.52 -3.58 -2.18
N ALA A 147 -19.45 -4.63 -3.00
CA ALA A 147 -20.59 -5.19 -3.72
C ALA A 147 -20.58 -6.72 -3.75
N GLU A 148 -21.68 -7.32 -4.19
CA GLU A 148 -21.87 -8.77 -4.30
C GLU A 148 -21.08 -9.40 -5.45
N SER A 149 -20.65 -8.59 -6.46
CA SER A 149 -19.80 -9.02 -7.56
C SER A 149 -18.72 -7.99 -7.89
N ALA A 150 -17.68 -8.41 -8.57
CA ALA A 150 -16.59 -7.52 -9.00
C ALA A 150 -17.10 -6.46 -9.99
N GLU A 151 -17.96 -6.87 -10.93
CA GLU A 151 -18.57 -5.98 -11.92
C GLU A 151 -19.40 -4.90 -11.23
N ALA A 152 -20.29 -5.30 -10.30
CA ALA A 152 -21.12 -4.36 -9.55
C ALA A 152 -20.27 -3.37 -8.72
N ALA A 153 -19.16 -3.84 -8.14
CA ALA A 153 -18.24 -2.97 -7.39
C ALA A 153 -17.57 -1.93 -8.31
N HIS A 154 -17.10 -2.35 -9.50
CA HIS A 154 -16.47 -1.46 -10.46
C HIS A 154 -17.45 -0.45 -11.08
N ASP A 155 -18.61 -0.93 -11.52
CA ASP A 155 -19.65 -0.05 -12.10
C ASP A 155 -20.11 1.01 -11.07
N ALA A 156 -20.29 0.61 -9.83
CA ALA A 156 -20.67 1.54 -8.77
C ALA A 156 -19.55 2.48 -8.35
N ALA A 157 -18.28 2.07 -8.48
CA ALA A 157 -17.16 2.97 -8.20
C ALA A 157 -17.11 4.16 -9.19
N GLU A 158 -17.57 3.97 -10.43
CA GLU A 158 -17.70 5.06 -11.41
C GLU A 158 -18.85 6.03 -11.09
N LEU A 159 -19.78 5.64 -10.21
CA LEU A 159 -20.92 6.48 -9.77
C LEU A 159 -20.60 7.31 -8.52
N VAL A 160 -19.44 7.13 -7.92
CA VAL A 160 -18.98 8.00 -6.82
C VAL A 160 -18.43 9.29 -7.41
N ASP A 161 -19.07 10.41 -7.06
CA ASP A 161 -18.65 11.73 -7.50
C ASP A 161 -17.70 12.36 -6.49
N VAL A 162 -16.52 12.80 -6.95
CA VAL A 162 -15.49 13.40 -6.09
C VAL A 162 -15.08 14.74 -6.67
N GLU A 163 -15.34 15.80 -5.91
CA GLU A 163 -14.89 17.14 -6.24
C GLU A 163 -13.45 17.35 -5.77
N TYR A 164 -12.58 17.74 -6.70
CA TYR A 164 -11.18 18.02 -6.43
C TYR A 164 -10.83 19.47 -6.74
N ARG A 165 -9.97 20.05 -5.93
CA ARG A 165 -9.28 21.30 -6.24
C ARG A 165 -7.81 21.01 -6.46
N GLU A 166 -7.36 21.16 -7.70
CA GLU A 166 -5.99 20.90 -8.09
C GLU A 166 -4.99 21.78 -7.32
N LEU A 167 -3.85 21.19 -6.97
CA LEU A 167 -2.73 21.84 -6.32
C LEU A 167 -1.49 21.75 -7.21
N PRO A 168 -0.50 22.64 -7.01
CA PRO A 168 0.76 22.54 -7.73
C PRO A 168 1.42 21.19 -7.53
N VAL A 169 1.91 20.60 -8.63
CA VAL A 169 2.47 19.26 -8.69
C VAL A 169 3.98 19.33 -8.83
N VAL A 170 4.68 18.40 -8.18
CA VAL A 170 6.10 18.13 -8.41
C VAL A 170 6.24 16.64 -8.76
N THR A 171 6.92 16.34 -9.87
CA THR A 171 6.96 14.97 -10.43
C THR A 171 8.34 14.33 -10.35
N THR A 172 9.39 15.11 -10.08
CA THR A 172 10.75 14.59 -9.97
C THR A 172 11.32 14.80 -8.57
N ALA A 173 12.14 13.86 -8.10
CA ALA A 173 12.80 13.97 -6.82
C ALA A 173 13.72 15.20 -6.74
N THR A 174 14.35 15.56 -7.87
CA THR A 174 15.24 16.72 -7.94
C THR A 174 14.46 18.03 -7.73
N GLU A 175 13.32 18.20 -8.42
CA GLU A 175 12.45 19.38 -8.23
C GLU A 175 11.87 19.41 -6.81
N ALA A 176 11.47 18.25 -6.28
CA ALA A 176 10.90 18.15 -4.93
C ALA A 176 11.86 18.62 -3.82
N MET A 177 13.17 18.55 -4.06
CA MET A 177 14.20 18.99 -3.09
C MET A 177 14.46 20.51 -3.11
N HIS A 178 13.93 21.25 -4.06
CA HIS A 178 14.10 22.71 -4.09
C HIS A 178 13.33 23.35 -2.93
N ASP A 179 13.86 24.45 -2.41
CA ASP A 179 13.27 25.15 -1.26
C ASP A 179 11.88 25.73 -1.56
N ASP A 180 11.65 26.13 -2.81
CA ASP A 180 10.40 26.69 -3.33
C ASP A 180 9.44 25.64 -3.91
N ALA A 181 9.80 24.36 -3.86
CA ALA A 181 8.93 23.30 -4.36
C ALA A 181 7.60 23.23 -3.59
N PRO A 182 6.48 22.94 -4.29
CA PRO A 182 5.20 22.66 -3.64
C PRO A 182 5.34 21.58 -2.57
N ARG A 183 4.75 21.80 -1.39
CA ARG A 183 4.82 20.85 -0.28
C ARG A 183 3.72 19.79 -0.43
N ILE A 184 4.12 18.52 -0.35
CA ILE A 184 3.19 17.38 -0.35
C ILE A 184 2.49 17.26 1.00
N TYR A 185 3.23 17.51 2.10
CA TYR A 185 2.73 17.62 3.45
C TYR A 185 2.86 19.06 3.92
N ASP A 186 1.73 19.71 4.26
CA ASP A 186 1.69 21.15 4.55
C ASP A 186 2.47 21.54 5.81
N ASP A 187 2.55 20.62 6.78
CA ASP A 187 3.29 20.78 8.03
C ASP A 187 4.80 20.55 7.90
N TRP A 188 5.26 20.16 6.68
CA TRP A 188 6.68 19.91 6.44
C TRP A 188 7.37 21.14 5.86
N ASN A 189 8.59 21.40 6.32
CA ASN A 189 9.42 22.50 5.80
C ASN A 189 10.20 22.11 4.52
N SER A 190 10.18 20.86 4.11
CA SER A 190 10.76 20.34 2.85
C SER A 190 10.07 19.04 2.46
N ASN A 191 10.19 18.60 1.19
CA ASN A 191 9.69 17.30 0.75
C ASN A 191 10.68 16.15 1.05
N VAL A 192 11.78 16.41 1.74
CA VAL A 192 12.74 15.37 2.14
C VAL A 192 12.21 14.69 3.40
N ALA A 193 11.81 13.44 3.28
CA ALA A 193 11.27 12.66 4.38
C ALA A 193 12.37 12.23 5.36
N TYR A 194 13.53 11.80 4.85
CA TYR A 194 14.67 11.36 5.65
C TYR A 194 15.98 11.40 4.87
N HIS A 195 17.07 11.41 5.60
CA HIS A 195 18.41 11.17 5.09
C HIS A 195 18.98 9.91 5.72
N MET A 196 19.48 9.02 4.89
CA MET A 196 20.14 7.81 5.36
C MET A 196 21.60 7.80 4.89
N HIS A 197 22.50 7.56 5.81
CA HIS A 197 23.91 7.34 5.52
C HIS A 197 24.25 5.86 5.77
N ALA A 198 24.73 5.19 4.74
CA ALA A 198 25.22 3.84 4.85
C ALA A 198 26.59 3.75 4.17
N GLY A 199 27.54 3.17 4.86
CA GLY A 199 28.91 3.03 4.33
C GLY A 199 29.65 1.92 5.05
N SER A 200 30.69 1.42 4.43
CA SER A 200 31.64 0.46 4.99
C SER A 200 33.04 0.80 4.54
N GLY A 201 33.98 0.82 5.48
CA GLY A 201 35.37 1.22 5.23
C GLY A 201 35.52 2.74 5.02
N ASP A 202 36.72 3.13 4.58
CA ASP A 202 37.09 4.50 4.23
C ASP A 202 36.89 4.73 2.73
N VAL A 203 35.70 5.25 2.36
CA VAL A 203 35.29 5.46 0.95
C VAL A 203 36.11 6.56 0.31
N ASP A 204 36.47 7.62 1.03
CA ASP A 204 37.22 8.75 0.52
C ASP A 204 38.64 8.35 0.22
N ALA A 205 39.31 7.64 1.12
CA ALA A 205 40.61 7.09 0.88
C ALA A 205 40.64 6.11 -0.30
N ALA A 206 39.64 5.24 -0.40
CA ALA A 206 39.55 4.29 -1.52
C ALA A 206 39.33 5.02 -2.87
N LEU A 207 38.56 6.10 -2.89
CA LEU A 207 38.41 6.94 -4.07
C LEU A 207 39.68 7.70 -4.41
N ASP A 208 40.44 8.15 -3.42
CA ASP A 208 41.72 8.87 -3.65
C ASP A 208 42.81 7.96 -4.23
N GLU A 209 42.82 6.69 -3.84
CA GLU A 209 43.73 5.67 -4.37
C GLU A 209 43.25 5.06 -5.70
N ALA A 210 41.99 5.32 -6.12
CA ALA A 210 41.44 4.73 -7.32
C ALA A 210 42.14 5.22 -8.59
N HIS A 211 42.62 4.28 -9.43
CA HIS A 211 43.26 4.58 -10.70
C HIS A 211 42.32 5.28 -11.71
N TRP A 212 41.03 4.97 -11.65
CA TRP A 212 39.98 5.58 -12.47
C TRP A 212 38.79 5.96 -11.62
N ARG A 213 38.26 7.17 -11.85
CA ARG A 213 37.00 7.64 -11.27
C ARG A 213 36.02 7.94 -12.39
N VAL A 214 34.89 7.28 -12.40
CA VAL A 214 33.83 7.49 -13.39
C VAL A 214 32.58 8.02 -12.67
N PRO A 215 32.31 9.33 -12.75
CA PRO A 215 31.08 9.87 -12.19
C PRO A 215 29.90 9.46 -13.08
N LEU A 216 28.84 8.92 -12.46
CA LEU A 216 27.59 8.57 -13.14
C LEU A 216 26.42 9.19 -12.37
N ARG A 217 25.57 9.92 -13.10
CA ARG A 217 24.30 10.42 -12.58
C ARG A 217 23.17 9.64 -13.25
N LEU A 218 22.40 8.92 -12.44
CA LEU A 218 21.17 8.25 -12.86
C LEU A 218 19.98 9.16 -12.53
N VAL A 219 19.11 9.42 -13.50
CA VAL A 219 17.91 10.25 -13.37
C VAL A 219 16.71 9.39 -13.70
#